data_43ee1b50b1942b96ae0ce900eb4a6006
#
_entry.id   43ee1b50b1942b96ae0ce900eb4a6006
#
_cell.length_a   1.000
_cell.length_b   1.000
_cell.length_c   1.000
_cell.angle_alpha   90.00
_cell.angle_beta   90.00
_cell.angle_gamma   90.00
#
_symmetry.space_group_name_H-M   'P 1'
#
loop_
_entity.id
_entity.type
_entity.pdbx_description
1 polymer ?
#
loop_
_entity_poly.entity_id
_entity_poly.type
_entity_poly.pdbx_seq_one_letter_code
_entity_poly.pdbx_strand_id
1 'polypeptide(L)'
;LSKHTKKQQANVEYRKAVLQQENTRKQLETQYTNSVSDLMNNQRNYEKQQSNYKLAEEVYLVTTDKYKEGIASMTELLQDELRLTEAQNGYLSAHYNYKIAELNLLKLTQQLDILTQ
;
A
#
# COMPACT_ATOMS: atom_id res chain seq x y z
N LEU A 1 50.03 -24.45 -0.60
CA LEU A 1 48.88 -24.59 -1.45
C LEU A 1 49.26 -24.33 -2.91
N SER A 2 48.95 -25.28 -3.76
CA SER A 2 49.28 -25.17 -5.18
C SER A 2 48.45 -24.07 -5.86
N LYS A 3 48.98 -23.50 -6.95
CA LYS A 3 48.26 -22.53 -7.78
C LYS A 3 46.92 -23.09 -8.26
N HIS A 4 46.83 -24.39 -8.49
CA HIS A 4 45.63 -25.08 -8.93
C HIS A 4 44.53 -25.03 -7.84
N THR A 5 44.87 -25.26 -6.59
CA THR A 5 43.93 -25.21 -5.45
C THR A 5 43.41 -23.79 -5.23
N LYS A 6 44.27 -22.78 -5.32
CA LYS A 6 43.89 -21.36 -5.23
C LYS A 6 42.92 -20.97 -6.34
N LYS A 7 43.16 -21.44 -7.57
CA LYS A 7 42.28 -21.20 -8.71
C LYS A 7 40.91 -21.83 -8.53
N GLN A 8 40.87 -23.07 -8.00
CA GLN A 8 39.61 -23.76 -7.69
C GLN A 8 38.80 -23.01 -6.60
N GLN A 9 39.47 -22.54 -5.54
CA GLN A 9 38.83 -21.77 -4.47
C GLN A 9 38.25 -20.47 -5.01
N ALA A 10 39.01 -19.76 -5.85
CA ALA A 10 38.52 -18.53 -6.50
C ALA A 10 37.28 -18.78 -7.37
N ASN A 11 37.27 -19.89 -8.13
CA ASN A 11 36.13 -20.28 -8.97
C ASN A 11 34.90 -20.62 -8.11
N VAL A 12 35.06 -21.31 -7.01
CA VAL A 12 33.97 -21.63 -6.07
C VAL A 12 33.39 -20.35 -5.46
N GLU A 13 34.23 -19.45 -5.02
CA GLU A 13 33.81 -18.16 -4.47
C GLU A 13 33.08 -17.29 -5.50
N TYR A 14 33.55 -17.26 -6.73
CA TYR A 14 32.88 -16.59 -7.86
C TYR A 14 31.49 -17.16 -8.11
N ARG A 15 31.36 -18.49 -8.15
CA ARG A 15 30.06 -19.15 -8.34
C ARG A 15 29.10 -18.86 -7.19
N LYS A 16 29.58 -18.85 -5.95
CA LYS A 16 28.78 -18.48 -4.78
C LYS A 16 28.26 -17.05 -4.88
N ALA A 17 29.13 -16.11 -5.29
CA ALA A 17 28.76 -14.72 -5.45
C ALA A 17 27.69 -14.55 -6.54
N VAL A 18 27.81 -15.25 -7.67
CA VAL A 18 26.81 -15.23 -8.76
C VAL A 18 25.47 -15.79 -8.31
N LEU A 19 25.49 -16.94 -7.59
CA LEU A 19 24.26 -17.55 -7.06
C LEU A 19 23.58 -16.64 -6.02
N GLN A 20 24.36 -15.99 -5.17
CA GLN A 20 23.84 -15.05 -4.18
C GLN A 20 23.21 -13.83 -4.84
N GLN A 21 23.82 -13.31 -5.88
CA GLN A 21 23.28 -12.19 -6.68
C GLN A 21 21.96 -12.59 -7.35
N GLU A 22 21.88 -13.78 -7.95
CA GLU A 22 20.65 -14.30 -8.53
C GLU A 22 19.53 -14.49 -7.51
N ASN A 23 19.85 -15.02 -6.33
CA ASN A 23 18.90 -15.19 -5.24
C ASN A 23 18.36 -13.83 -4.77
N THR A 24 19.23 -12.85 -4.62
CA THR A 24 18.84 -11.48 -4.26
C THR A 24 17.90 -10.88 -5.31
N ARG A 25 18.20 -11.05 -6.59
CA ARG A 25 17.35 -10.58 -7.69
C ARG A 25 15.99 -11.25 -7.65
N LYS A 26 15.92 -12.57 -7.46
CA LYS A 26 14.65 -13.31 -7.35
C LYS A 26 13.81 -12.85 -6.16
N GLN A 27 14.44 -12.59 -5.02
CA GLN A 27 13.76 -12.07 -3.84
C GLN A 27 13.16 -10.68 -4.12
N LEU A 28 13.90 -9.80 -4.79
CA LEU A 28 13.43 -8.47 -5.15
C LEU A 28 12.29 -8.53 -6.18
N GLU A 29 12.37 -9.44 -7.15
CA GLU A 29 11.29 -9.66 -8.11
C GLU A 29 10.00 -10.14 -7.44
N THR A 30 10.12 -11.05 -6.46
CA THR A 30 8.98 -11.51 -5.66
C THR A 30 8.39 -10.37 -4.83
N GLN A 31 9.24 -9.58 -4.18
CA GLN A 31 8.81 -8.40 -3.42
C GLN A 31 8.13 -7.38 -4.33
N TYR A 32 8.66 -7.18 -5.54
CA TYR A 32 8.05 -6.30 -6.55
C TYR A 32 6.64 -6.76 -6.91
N THR A 33 6.47 -8.04 -7.23
CA THR A 33 5.15 -8.61 -7.56
C THR A 33 4.17 -8.43 -6.42
N ASN A 34 4.61 -8.70 -5.18
CA ASN A 34 3.79 -8.50 -3.98
C ASN A 34 3.44 -7.02 -3.76
N SER A 35 4.40 -6.12 -4.00
CA SER A 35 4.17 -4.67 -3.89
C SER A 35 3.17 -4.16 -4.93
N VAL A 36 3.18 -4.70 -6.14
CA VAL A 36 2.17 -4.36 -7.15
C VAL A 36 0.79 -4.78 -6.69
N SER A 37 0.65 -6.00 -6.15
CA SER A 37 -0.62 -6.49 -5.60
C SER A 37 -1.10 -5.63 -4.43
N ASP A 38 -0.19 -5.26 -3.52
CA ASP A 38 -0.50 -4.38 -2.39
C ASP A 38 -0.96 -3.01 -2.86
N LEU A 39 -0.29 -2.44 -3.86
CA LEU A 39 -0.68 -1.16 -4.44
C LEU A 39 -2.09 -1.22 -5.01
N MET A 40 -2.40 -2.25 -5.79
CA MET A 40 -3.73 -2.42 -6.38
C MET A 40 -4.82 -2.59 -5.33
N ASN A 41 -4.54 -3.38 -4.28
CA ASN A 41 -5.49 -3.60 -3.19
C ASN A 41 -5.72 -2.32 -2.38
N ASN A 42 -4.67 -1.55 -2.11
CA ASN A 42 -4.76 -0.28 -1.40
C ASN A 42 -5.46 0.79 -2.26
N GLN A 43 -5.26 0.79 -3.57
CA GLN A 43 -5.98 1.67 -4.48
C GLN A 43 -7.48 1.40 -4.46
N ARG A 44 -7.88 0.12 -4.55
CA ARG A 44 -9.29 -0.27 -4.47
C ARG A 44 -9.92 0.12 -3.13
N ASN A 45 -9.19 -0.10 -2.04
CA ASN A 45 -9.67 0.29 -0.71
C ASN A 45 -9.81 1.81 -0.59
N TYR A 46 -8.84 2.56 -1.11
CA TYR A 46 -8.90 4.02 -1.16
C TYR A 46 -10.16 4.51 -1.90
N GLU A 47 -10.43 3.96 -3.07
CA GLU A 47 -11.61 4.32 -3.87
C GLU A 47 -12.91 3.98 -3.14
N LYS A 48 -12.96 2.81 -2.49
CA LYS A 48 -14.10 2.38 -1.68
C LYS A 48 -14.34 3.32 -0.50
N GLN A 49 -13.30 3.66 0.24
CA GLN A 49 -13.41 4.55 1.39
C GLN A 49 -13.77 5.98 0.97
N GLN A 50 -13.29 6.43 -0.18
CA GLN A 50 -13.70 7.71 -0.75
C GLN A 50 -15.20 7.74 -1.04
N SER A 51 -15.73 6.68 -1.64
CA SER A 51 -17.16 6.56 -1.92
C SER A 51 -17.99 6.51 -0.63
N ASN A 52 -17.51 5.77 0.39
CA ASN A 52 -18.16 5.70 1.69
C ASN A 52 -18.20 7.08 2.37
N TYR A 53 -17.11 7.83 2.29
CA TYR A 53 -17.04 9.17 2.86
C TYR A 53 -18.03 10.12 2.18
N LYS A 54 -18.08 10.11 0.86
CA LYS A 54 -19.03 10.93 0.09
C LYS A 54 -20.48 10.60 0.45
N LEU A 55 -20.81 9.31 0.55
CA LEU A 55 -22.15 8.87 0.93
C LEU A 55 -22.52 9.32 2.36
N ALA A 56 -21.60 9.16 3.30
CA ALA A 56 -21.82 9.59 4.68
C ALA A 56 -22.02 11.11 4.78
N GLU A 57 -21.29 11.88 3.97
CA GLU A 57 -21.45 13.33 3.88
C GLU A 57 -22.83 13.71 3.35
N GLU A 58 -23.28 13.08 2.28
CA GLU A 58 -24.61 13.30 1.72
C GLU A 58 -25.73 12.97 2.71
N VAL A 59 -25.61 11.81 3.40
CA VAL A 59 -26.57 11.40 4.42
C VAL A 59 -26.61 12.42 5.57
N TYR A 60 -25.45 12.85 6.04
CA TYR A 60 -25.37 13.85 7.12
C TYR A 60 -26.03 15.17 6.71
N LEU A 61 -25.81 15.66 5.49
CA LEU A 61 -26.42 16.88 4.98
C LEU A 61 -27.95 16.76 4.90
N VAL A 62 -28.45 15.64 4.40
CA VAL A 62 -29.90 15.38 4.33
C VAL A 62 -30.52 15.33 5.74
N THR A 63 -29.87 14.66 6.69
CA THR A 63 -30.35 14.57 8.08
C THR A 63 -30.28 15.92 8.77
N THR A 64 -29.27 16.75 8.47
CA THR A 64 -29.17 18.11 8.99
C THR A 64 -30.37 18.96 8.53
N ASP A 65 -30.74 18.88 7.25
CA ASP A 65 -31.90 19.58 6.72
C ASP A 65 -33.20 19.09 7.34
N LYS A 66 -33.38 17.78 7.49
CA LYS A 66 -34.51 17.18 8.16
C LYS A 66 -34.62 17.59 9.62
N TYR A 67 -33.49 17.71 10.30
CA TYR A 67 -33.44 18.16 11.69
C TYR A 67 -33.91 19.63 11.81
N LYS A 68 -33.45 20.49 10.92
CA LYS A 68 -33.89 21.89 10.85
C LYS A 68 -35.39 22.03 10.63
N GLU A 69 -35.99 21.12 9.88
CA GLU A 69 -37.41 21.07 9.59
C GLU A 69 -38.23 20.33 10.68
N GLY A 70 -37.58 19.81 11.71
CA GLY A 70 -38.23 19.08 12.80
C GLY A 70 -38.62 17.65 12.45
N ILE A 71 -38.15 17.11 11.32
CA ILE A 71 -38.49 15.76 10.85
C ILE A 71 -37.53 14.71 11.43
N ALA A 72 -36.23 15.05 11.59
CA ALA A 72 -35.25 14.16 12.19
C ALA A 72 -34.96 14.56 13.63
N SER A 73 -34.64 13.57 14.47
CA SER A 73 -34.26 13.79 15.87
C SER A 73 -32.78 14.20 16.01
N MET A 74 -32.44 14.79 17.17
CA MET A 74 -31.04 15.08 17.50
C MET A 74 -30.21 13.81 17.55
N THR A 75 -30.79 12.69 18.03
CA THR A 75 -30.12 11.39 18.08
C THR A 75 -29.74 10.90 16.68
N GLU A 76 -30.63 11.01 15.69
CA GLU A 76 -30.34 10.68 14.31
C GLU A 76 -29.22 11.54 13.74
N LEU A 77 -29.27 12.84 13.98
CA LEU A 77 -28.23 13.77 13.53
C LEU A 77 -26.85 13.42 14.11
N LEU A 78 -26.78 13.15 15.40
CA LEU A 78 -25.53 12.76 16.07
C LEU A 78 -25.00 11.41 15.58
N GLN A 79 -25.88 10.45 15.30
CA GLN A 79 -25.48 9.17 14.72
C GLN A 79 -24.88 9.34 13.33
N ASP A 80 -25.48 10.18 12.49
CA ASP A 80 -24.98 10.44 11.15
C ASP A 80 -23.68 11.25 11.16
N GLU A 81 -23.51 12.15 12.13
CA GLU A 81 -22.26 12.87 12.37
C GLU A 81 -21.13 11.90 12.75
N LEU A 82 -21.44 10.93 13.65
CA LEU A 82 -20.48 9.90 14.02
C LEU A 82 -20.07 9.04 12.83
N ARG A 83 -21.03 8.61 12.00
CA ARG A 83 -20.78 7.85 10.77
C ARG A 83 -19.91 8.64 9.79
N LEU A 84 -20.17 9.94 9.66
CA LEU A 84 -19.36 10.81 8.81
C LEU A 84 -17.92 10.88 9.32
N THR A 85 -17.71 11.05 10.61
CA THR A 85 -16.37 11.08 11.22
C THR A 85 -15.64 9.76 11.02
N GLU A 86 -16.31 8.63 11.23
CA GLU A 86 -15.74 7.29 11.00
C GLU A 86 -15.36 7.08 9.53
N ALA A 87 -16.23 7.50 8.60
CA ALA A 87 -15.98 7.40 7.17
C ALA A 87 -14.81 8.29 6.75
N GLN A 88 -14.70 9.49 7.30
CA GLN A 88 -13.58 10.41 7.06
C GLN A 88 -12.26 9.80 7.54
N ASN A 89 -12.23 9.23 8.74
CA ASN A 89 -11.05 8.56 9.28
C ASN A 89 -10.65 7.35 8.44
N GLY A 90 -11.62 6.57 7.99
CA GLY A 90 -11.38 5.44 7.08
C GLY A 90 -10.78 5.88 5.76
N TYR A 91 -11.29 6.96 5.18
CA TYR A 91 -10.78 7.54 3.95
C TYR A 91 -9.33 8.03 4.11
N LEU A 92 -9.03 8.76 5.18
CA LEU A 92 -7.69 9.27 5.46
C LEU A 92 -6.69 8.13 5.67
N SER A 93 -7.07 7.09 6.42
CA SER A 93 -6.22 5.91 6.61
C SER A 93 -5.95 5.17 5.30
N ALA A 94 -6.97 5.00 4.47
CA ALA A 94 -6.83 4.36 3.17
C ALA A 94 -5.94 5.17 2.22
N HIS A 95 -6.05 6.49 2.24
CA HIS A 95 -5.18 7.38 1.47
C HIS A 95 -3.72 7.25 1.90
N TYR A 96 -3.48 7.26 3.20
CA TYR A 96 -2.13 7.06 3.76
C TYR A 96 -1.54 5.71 3.33
N ASN A 97 -2.30 4.62 3.48
CA ASN A 97 -1.84 3.28 3.12
C ASN A 97 -1.57 3.15 1.62
N TYR A 98 -2.39 3.78 0.79
CA TYR A 98 -2.19 3.83 -0.66
C TYR A 98 -0.87 4.54 -1.00
N LYS A 99 -0.59 5.67 -0.38
CA LYS A 99 0.67 6.42 -0.59
C LYS A 99 1.89 5.63 -0.11
N ILE A 100 1.80 4.94 1.01
CA ILE A 100 2.88 4.06 1.49
C ILE A 100 3.14 2.93 0.49
N ALA A 101 2.10 2.32 -0.06
CA ALA A 101 2.24 1.26 -1.07
C ALA A 101 2.90 1.79 -2.35
N GLU A 102 2.56 2.99 -2.80
CA GLU A 102 3.23 3.65 -3.95
C GLU A 102 4.72 3.85 -3.69
N LEU A 103 5.08 4.36 -2.50
CA LEU A 103 6.47 4.59 -2.13
C LEU A 103 7.27 3.30 -2.03
N ASN A 104 6.68 2.24 -1.48
CA ASN A 104 7.32 0.92 -1.40
C ASN A 104 7.59 0.34 -2.79
N LEU A 105 6.64 0.46 -3.70
CA LEU A 105 6.82 0.01 -5.08
C LEU A 105 7.93 0.80 -5.79
N LEU A 106 7.95 2.12 -5.63
CA LEU A 106 8.97 2.99 -6.20
C LEU A 106 10.36 2.61 -5.70
N LYS A 107 10.50 2.37 -4.40
CA LYS A 107 11.75 1.94 -3.78
C LYS A 107 12.25 0.62 -4.36
N LEU A 108 11.37 -0.37 -4.52
CA LEU A 108 11.73 -1.67 -5.10
C LEU A 108 12.10 -1.55 -6.57
N THR A 109 11.43 -0.71 -7.33
CA THR A 109 11.75 -0.43 -8.74
C THR A 109 13.16 0.15 -8.86
N GLN A 110 13.53 1.08 -8.00
CA GLN A 110 14.87 1.66 -7.97
C GLN A 110 15.93 0.63 -7.62
N GLN A 111 15.67 -0.26 -6.66
CA GLN A 111 16.59 -1.33 -6.27
C GLN A 111 16.81 -2.33 -7.42
N LEU A 112 15.76 -2.70 -8.15
CA LEU A 112 15.86 -3.57 -9.31
C LEU A 112 16.64 -2.92 -10.44
N ASP A 113 16.45 -1.63 -10.69
CA ASP A 113 17.19 -0.90 -11.73
C ASP A 113 18.70 -0.89 -11.43
N ILE A 114 19.09 -0.75 -10.17
CA ILE A 114 20.49 -0.83 -9.76
C ILE A 114 21.08 -2.20 -10.07
N LEU A 115 20.33 -3.28 -9.86
CA LEU A 115 20.81 -4.65 -10.11
C LEU A 115 20.90 -5.00 -11.59
N THR A 116 20.16 -4.31 -12.46
CA THR A 116 20.19 -4.56 -13.91
C THR A 116 21.27 -3.76 -14.65
N GLN A 117 21.90 -2.83 -13.96
CA GLN A 117 23.07 -2.10 -14.46
C GLN A 117 24.36 -2.90 -14.12
#